data_05778288bdcd4b33ac3ea6f93dc836ab
#
_entry.id   05778288bdcd4b33ac3ea6f93dc836ab
#
_cell.length_a   1.000
_cell.length_b   1.000
_cell.length_c   1.000
_cell.angle_alpha   90.00
_cell.angle_beta   90.00
_cell.angle_gamma   90.00
#
_symmetry.space_group_name_H-M   'P 1'
#
loop_
_entity.id
_entity.type
_entity.pdbx_description
1 polymer ?
#
loop_
_entity_poly.entity_id
_entity_poly.type
_entity_poly.pdbx_seq_one_letter_code
_entity_poly.pdbx_strand_id
1 'polypeptide(L)'
;HALMQQFRFIPDARLDDVMISYAIDGGGVGPHFDSYDVFLLQAHGRRRWRIGRQRDFSLVEGVPLKILAHFTPEQEFVLEPGDMLYLPPRWAHDGIAEGECQTWSIGFRSPSRAEVARELLQRLAEDAADIAGEHLYRDPQQPAVAQPGAVPAALETFAREALQAVLQEPLALARALGESLTEPKPNVWFEEGRAPRALGGVVLDRRARMMHGAHHVFINGES
;
A
#
# COMPACT_ATOMS: atom_id res chain seq x y z
N HIS A 1 -18.40 -5.36 5.45
CA HIS A 1 -18.05 -4.62 6.67
C HIS A 1 -17.94 -5.53 7.89
N ALA A 2 -18.95 -6.38 8.16
CA ALA A 2 -18.90 -7.33 9.28
C ALA A 2 -17.71 -8.32 9.20
N LEU A 3 -17.39 -8.82 8.00
CA LEU A 3 -16.23 -9.69 7.77
C LEU A 3 -14.93 -9.00 8.20
N MET A 4 -14.73 -7.76 7.79
CA MET A 4 -13.49 -7.03 8.08
C MET A 4 -13.25 -6.80 9.58
N GLN A 5 -14.31 -6.70 10.37
CA GLN A 5 -14.17 -6.59 11.83
C GLN A 5 -13.49 -7.82 12.47
N GLN A 6 -13.62 -8.99 11.85
CA GLN A 6 -12.99 -10.22 12.34
C GLN A 6 -11.48 -10.26 12.09
N PHE A 7 -10.97 -9.41 11.19
CA PHE A 7 -9.55 -9.32 10.87
C PHE A 7 -8.82 -8.17 11.58
N ARG A 8 -9.49 -7.45 12.49
CA ARG A 8 -8.87 -6.32 13.22
C ARG A 8 -7.87 -6.73 14.30
N PHE A 9 -7.50 -7.99 14.37
CA PHE A 9 -6.29 -8.43 15.05
C PHE A 9 -5.01 -8.03 14.27
N ILE A 10 -5.15 -7.64 13.00
CA ILE A 10 -4.12 -6.99 12.20
C ILE A 10 -4.46 -5.49 12.13
N PRO A 11 -3.48 -4.58 12.31
CA PRO A 11 -3.73 -3.13 12.27
C PRO A 11 -4.41 -2.69 10.98
N ASP A 12 -5.39 -1.78 11.08
CA ASP A 12 -6.10 -1.21 9.93
C ASP A 12 -5.13 -0.52 8.93
N ALA A 13 -3.99 -0.03 9.40
CA ALA A 13 -2.92 0.51 8.56
C ALA A 13 -2.36 -0.49 7.53
N ARG A 14 -2.47 -1.77 7.80
CA ARG A 14 -2.07 -2.83 6.87
C ARG A 14 -3.19 -3.30 5.96
N LEU A 15 -4.44 -3.03 6.31
CA LEU A 15 -5.58 -3.46 5.52
C LEU A 15 -5.56 -2.80 4.13
N ASP A 16 -5.61 -3.63 3.09
CA ASP A 16 -5.72 -3.14 1.72
C ASP A 16 -7.17 -3.13 1.25
N ASP A 17 -7.72 -4.29 0.95
CA ASP A 17 -9.10 -4.42 0.50
C ASP A 17 -9.67 -5.82 0.73
N VAL A 18 -10.91 -5.98 0.30
CA VAL A 18 -11.55 -7.28 0.08
C VAL A 18 -11.90 -7.38 -1.39
N MET A 19 -11.23 -8.29 -2.08
CA MET A 19 -11.54 -8.64 -3.47
C MET A 19 -12.44 -9.86 -3.52
N ILE A 20 -13.52 -9.80 -4.29
CA ILE A 20 -14.43 -10.93 -4.52
C ILE A 20 -14.20 -11.45 -5.93
N SER A 21 -13.77 -12.69 -6.04
CA SER A 21 -13.61 -13.39 -7.31
C SER A 21 -14.74 -14.40 -7.51
N TYR A 22 -15.31 -14.40 -8.71
CA TYR A 22 -16.26 -15.41 -9.17
C TYR A 22 -15.63 -16.18 -10.32
N ALA A 23 -15.81 -17.49 -10.34
CA ALA A 23 -15.35 -18.34 -11.42
C ALA A 23 -16.32 -19.50 -11.67
N ILE A 24 -16.37 -19.93 -12.93
CA ILE A 24 -17.04 -21.17 -13.36
C ILE A 24 -16.02 -22.30 -13.41
N ASP A 25 -16.48 -23.51 -13.63
CA ASP A 25 -15.64 -24.71 -13.68
C ASP A 25 -14.39 -24.56 -14.55
N GLY A 26 -13.24 -24.94 -13.99
CA GLY A 26 -11.92 -24.78 -14.61
C GLY A 26 -11.40 -23.33 -14.65
N GLY A 27 -12.20 -22.34 -14.24
CA GLY A 27 -11.81 -20.93 -14.25
C GLY A 27 -10.76 -20.60 -13.19
N GLY A 28 -9.81 -19.72 -13.54
CA GLY A 28 -8.75 -19.23 -12.65
C GLY A 28 -7.93 -18.14 -13.33
N VAL A 29 -7.07 -17.48 -12.56
CA VAL A 29 -6.16 -16.43 -13.05
C VAL A 29 -4.88 -17.04 -13.63
N GLY A 30 -4.52 -18.24 -13.18
CA GLY A 30 -3.23 -18.87 -13.40
C GLY A 30 -2.24 -18.63 -12.25
N PRO A 31 -1.09 -19.29 -12.29
CA PRO A 31 -0.11 -19.24 -11.21
C PRO A 31 0.54 -17.84 -11.11
N HIS A 32 0.43 -17.23 -9.95
CA HIS A 32 0.98 -15.90 -9.66
C HIS A 32 1.41 -15.78 -8.20
N PHE A 33 1.94 -14.64 -7.81
CA PHE A 33 2.25 -14.31 -6.42
C PHE A 33 1.91 -12.85 -6.13
N ASP A 34 1.60 -12.59 -4.88
CA ASP A 34 1.33 -11.25 -4.38
C ASP A 34 2.47 -10.73 -3.50
N SER A 35 2.57 -9.39 -3.39
CA SER A 35 3.55 -8.73 -2.53
C SER A 35 3.02 -8.48 -1.11
N TYR A 36 1.84 -8.99 -0.78
CA TYR A 36 1.13 -8.74 0.48
C TYR A 36 0.61 -10.06 1.09
N ASP A 37 0.23 -9.99 2.35
CA ASP A 37 -0.45 -11.10 3.03
C ASP A 37 -1.90 -11.17 2.56
N VAL A 38 -2.39 -12.39 2.30
CA VAL A 38 -3.78 -12.58 1.89
C VAL A 38 -4.44 -13.76 2.61
N PHE A 39 -5.69 -13.57 3.04
CA PHE A 39 -6.57 -14.63 3.49
C PHE A 39 -7.59 -14.90 2.39
N LEU A 40 -7.62 -16.12 1.88
CA LEU A 40 -8.51 -16.59 0.84
C LEU A 40 -9.66 -17.36 1.49
N LEU A 41 -10.78 -16.69 1.70
CA LEU A 41 -11.99 -17.30 2.25
C LEU A 41 -12.84 -17.88 1.12
N GLN A 42 -13.07 -19.19 1.14
CA GLN A 42 -14.03 -19.81 0.21
C GLN A 42 -15.45 -19.49 0.66
N ALA A 43 -16.14 -18.63 -0.08
CA ALA A 43 -17.47 -18.16 0.29
C ALA A 43 -18.58 -19.01 -0.32
N HIS A 44 -18.37 -19.57 -1.52
CA HIS A 44 -19.32 -20.42 -2.23
C HIS A 44 -18.61 -21.39 -3.15
N GLY A 45 -19.17 -22.60 -3.35
CA GLY A 45 -18.61 -23.62 -4.22
C GLY A 45 -17.23 -24.09 -3.78
N ARG A 46 -16.50 -24.73 -4.68
CA ARG A 46 -15.21 -25.32 -4.38
C ARG A 46 -14.13 -24.73 -5.27
N ARG A 47 -12.92 -24.54 -4.69
CA ARG A 47 -11.74 -24.13 -5.44
C ARG A 47 -10.52 -24.92 -5.03
N ARG A 48 -9.83 -25.46 -6.01
CA ARG A 48 -8.55 -26.15 -5.85
C ARG A 48 -7.42 -25.11 -5.84
N TRP A 49 -6.68 -25.08 -4.77
CA TRP A 49 -5.52 -24.22 -4.61
C TRP A 49 -4.24 -25.04 -4.64
N ARG A 50 -3.34 -24.69 -5.55
CA ARG A 50 -1.96 -25.17 -5.58
C ARG A 50 -1.08 -24.05 -5.09
N ILE A 51 -0.21 -24.31 -4.13
CA ILE A 51 0.64 -23.28 -3.50
C ILE A 51 2.07 -23.77 -3.35
N GLY A 52 3.02 -22.83 -3.33
CA GLY A 52 4.43 -23.16 -3.11
C GLY A 52 5.36 -21.98 -3.16
N ARG A 53 6.50 -22.11 -2.49
CA ARG A 53 7.59 -21.15 -2.58
C ARG A 53 8.25 -21.29 -3.94
N GLN A 54 8.61 -20.16 -4.55
CA GLN A 54 9.32 -20.16 -5.81
C GLN A 54 10.70 -19.51 -5.65
N ARG A 55 11.66 -19.98 -6.47
CA ARG A 55 12.97 -19.34 -6.63
C ARG A 55 13.02 -18.52 -7.92
N ASP A 56 12.29 -18.98 -8.92
CA ASP A 56 12.14 -18.31 -10.21
C ASP A 56 10.81 -17.56 -10.23
N PHE A 57 10.89 -16.25 -10.45
CA PHE A 57 9.74 -15.35 -10.56
C PHE A 57 9.58 -14.80 -11.98
N SER A 58 10.16 -15.47 -12.97
CA SER A 58 10.00 -15.13 -14.38
C SER A 58 8.53 -15.17 -14.78
N LEU A 59 8.10 -14.15 -15.51
CA LEU A 59 6.70 -14.00 -15.92
C LEU A 59 6.54 -14.40 -17.38
N VAL A 60 5.34 -14.83 -17.74
CA VAL A 60 4.94 -15.07 -19.13
C VAL A 60 4.89 -13.75 -19.86
N GLU A 61 5.63 -13.63 -20.97
CA GLU A 61 5.64 -12.43 -21.80
C GLU A 61 4.36 -12.28 -22.61
N GLY A 62 3.99 -11.03 -22.89
CA GLY A 62 2.88 -10.70 -23.79
C GLY A 62 1.48 -10.86 -23.19
N VAL A 63 1.35 -11.22 -21.91
CA VAL A 63 0.06 -11.26 -21.20
C VAL A 63 -0.07 -10.07 -20.25
N PRO A 64 -1.28 -9.50 -20.08
CA PRO A 64 -1.48 -8.33 -19.23
C PRO A 64 -1.39 -8.66 -17.72
N LEU A 65 -1.45 -9.94 -17.37
CA LEU A 65 -1.39 -10.42 -15.98
C LEU A 65 0.01 -10.92 -15.64
N LYS A 66 0.41 -10.80 -14.39
CA LYS A 66 1.70 -11.28 -13.87
C LYS A 66 1.68 -12.79 -13.61
N ILE A 67 1.57 -13.58 -14.67
CA ILE A 67 1.54 -15.05 -14.60
C ILE A 67 2.97 -15.59 -14.55
N LEU A 68 3.25 -16.49 -13.61
CA LEU A 68 4.53 -17.19 -13.54
C LEU A 68 4.74 -18.09 -14.74
N ALA A 69 5.90 -17.96 -15.40
CA ALA A 69 6.28 -18.84 -16.50
C ALA A 69 6.55 -20.27 -16.00
N HIS A 70 7.07 -20.38 -14.79
CA HIS A 70 7.37 -21.66 -14.16
C HIS A 70 6.77 -21.68 -12.76
N PHE A 71 5.90 -22.66 -12.51
CA PHE A 71 5.26 -22.85 -11.21
C PHE A 71 5.35 -24.31 -10.81
N THR A 72 5.99 -24.55 -9.67
CA THR A 72 6.07 -25.89 -9.06
C THR A 72 5.38 -25.83 -7.70
N PRO A 73 4.16 -26.36 -7.60
CA PRO A 73 3.44 -26.40 -6.33
C PRO A 73 4.10 -27.34 -5.34
N GLU A 74 4.14 -26.94 -4.06
CA GLU A 74 4.58 -27.77 -2.94
C GLU A 74 3.40 -28.47 -2.25
N GLN A 75 2.22 -27.83 -2.30
CA GLN A 75 1.01 -28.30 -1.62
C GLN A 75 -0.22 -28.01 -2.47
N GLU A 76 -1.24 -28.81 -2.25
CA GLU A 76 -2.54 -28.65 -2.90
C GLU A 76 -3.68 -28.85 -1.89
N PHE A 77 -4.69 -27.99 -1.96
CA PHE A 77 -5.87 -28.01 -1.11
C PHE A 77 -7.13 -27.78 -1.95
N VAL A 78 -8.21 -28.46 -1.61
CA VAL A 78 -9.54 -28.09 -2.12
C VAL A 78 -10.27 -27.41 -0.97
N LEU A 79 -10.61 -26.13 -1.14
CA LEU A 79 -11.38 -25.37 -0.17
C LEU A 79 -12.87 -25.44 -0.47
N GLU A 80 -13.65 -25.66 0.57
CA GLU A 80 -15.11 -25.66 0.59
C GLU A 80 -15.64 -24.41 1.34
N PRO A 81 -16.94 -24.07 1.22
CA PRO A 81 -17.50 -22.91 1.88
C PRO A 81 -17.23 -22.88 3.40
N GLY A 82 -16.58 -21.80 3.84
CA GLY A 82 -16.14 -21.62 5.23
C GLY A 82 -14.66 -21.91 5.46
N ASP A 83 -14.00 -22.63 4.55
CA ASP A 83 -12.56 -22.83 4.64
C ASP A 83 -11.79 -21.55 4.30
N MET A 84 -10.62 -21.39 4.90
CA MET A 84 -9.76 -20.24 4.68
C MET A 84 -8.30 -20.66 4.54
N LEU A 85 -7.62 -20.15 3.52
CA LEU A 85 -6.21 -20.34 3.27
C LEU A 85 -5.47 -19.00 3.47
N TYR A 86 -4.44 -19.00 4.31
CA TYR A 86 -3.53 -17.86 4.45
C TYR A 86 -2.28 -18.06 3.60
N LEU A 87 -1.92 -17.01 2.85
CA LEU A 87 -0.71 -16.95 2.04
C LEU A 87 0.13 -15.74 2.45
N PRO A 88 1.38 -15.94 2.89
CA PRO A 88 2.30 -14.85 3.14
C PRO A 88 2.80 -14.23 1.82
N PRO A 89 3.40 -13.01 1.87
CA PRO A 89 3.95 -12.37 0.69
C PRO A 89 4.89 -13.28 -0.11
N ARG A 90 4.77 -13.22 -1.45
CA ARG A 90 5.59 -13.97 -2.42
C ARG A 90 5.38 -15.48 -2.43
N TRP A 91 4.36 -15.99 -1.75
CA TRP A 91 3.94 -17.36 -1.98
C TRP A 91 3.17 -17.46 -3.30
N ALA A 92 3.72 -18.25 -4.20
CA ALA A 92 3.05 -18.51 -5.47
C ALA A 92 1.82 -19.40 -5.26
N HIS A 93 0.77 -19.08 -5.97
CA HIS A 93 -0.49 -19.81 -5.86
C HIS A 93 -1.24 -19.80 -7.19
N ASP A 94 -2.06 -20.81 -7.36
CA ASP A 94 -2.93 -21.00 -8.52
C ASP A 94 -4.25 -21.61 -8.05
N GLY A 95 -5.33 -20.88 -8.25
CA GLY A 95 -6.67 -21.24 -7.82
C GLY A 95 -7.55 -21.61 -8.99
N ILE A 96 -7.97 -22.87 -9.08
CA ILE A 96 -8.82 -23.39 -10.16
C ILE A 96 -10.19 -23.74 -9.57
N ALA A 97 -11.25 -23.21 -10.17
CA ALA A 97 -12.62 -23.49 -9.76
C ALA A 97 -13.02 -24.95 -10.09
N GLU A 98 -13.65 -25.62 -9.14
CA GLU A 98 -14.33 -26.90 -9.31
C GLU A 98 -15.85 -26.65 -9.28
N GLY A 99 -16.44 -26.44 -10.45
CA GLY A 99 -17.78 -25.90 -10.57
C GLY A 99 -17.82 -24.37 -10.35
N GLU A 100 -19.02 -23.84 -10.20
CA GLU A 100 -19.22 -22.42 -9.89
C GLU A 100 -18.77 -22.10 -8.46
N CYS A 101 -17.96 -21.07 -8.28
CA CYS A 101 -17.45 -20.72 -6.96
C CYS A 101 -17.15 -19.23 -6.77
N GLN A 102 -17.11 -18.81 -5.50
CA GLN A 102 -16.66 -17.50 -5.06
C GLN A 102 -15.60 -17.61 -3.98
N THR A 103 -14.50 -16.87 -4.14
CA THR A 103 -13.48 -16.68 -3.12
C THR A 103 -13.40 -15.20 -2.75
N TRP A 104 -13.35 -14.91 -1.46
CA TRP A 104 -13.13 -13.57 -0.94
C TRP A 104 -11.71 -13.46 -0.43
N SER A 105 -10.93 -12.60 -1.07
CA SER A 105 -9.53 -12.36 -0.72
C SER A 105 -9.43 -11.13 0.16
N ILE A 106 -8.94 -11.29 1.38
CA ILE A 106 -8.72 -10.19 2.32
C ILE A 106 -7.23 -9.89 2.32
N GLY A 107 -6.84 -8.77 1.70
CA GLY A 107 -5.45 -8.36 1.49
C GLY A 107 -4.92 -7.42 2.56
N PHE A 108 -3.66 -7.64 2.97
CA PHE A 108 -2.95 -6.80 3.93
C PHE A 108 -1.61 -6.35 3.36
N ARG A 109 -1.41 -5.06 3.24
CA ARG A 109 -0.20 -4.45 2.68
C ARG A 109 1.06 -4.90 3.42
N SER A 110 2.10 -5.20 2.66
CA SER A 110 3.45 -5.48 3.15
C SER A 110 4.44 -4.64 2.34
N PRO A 111 4.42 -3.31 2.51
CA PRO A 111 5.21 -2.42 1.68
C PRO A 111 6.70 -2.62 1.91
N SER A 112 7.49 -2.54 0.85
CA SER A 112 8.94 -2.53 0.95
C SER A 112 9.45 -1.20 1.53
N ARG A 113 10.66 -1.20 2.08
CA ARG A 113 11.31 0.04 2.53
C ARG A 113 11.42 1.09 1.42
N ALA A 114 11.66 0.64 0.18
CA ALA A 114 11.79 1.53 -0.97
C ALA A 114 10.47 2.20 -1.34
N GLU A 115 9.35 1.46 -1.28
CA GLU A 115 8.02 2.01 -1.51
C GLU A 115 7.65 3.04 -0.45
N VAL A 116 7.80 2.69 0.83
CA VAL A 116 7.53 3.61 1.95
C VAL A 116 8.40 4.87 1.85
N ALA A 117 9.71 4.71 1.61
CA ALA A 117 10.61 5.87 1.51
C ALA A 117 10.22 6.79 0.35
N ARG A 118 9.94 6.23 -0.83
CA ARG A 118 9.53 7.02 -1.99
C ARG A 118 8.25 7.79 -1.72
N GLU A 119 7.24 7.15 -1.17
CA GLU A 119 5.94 7.75 -0.92
C GLU A 119 6.03 8.87 0.14
N LEU A 120 6.75 8.61 1.23
CA LEU A 120 6.95 9.62 2.26
C LEU A 120 7.76 10.81 1.76
N LEU A 121 8.82 10.59 0.97
CA LEU A 121 9.60 11.68 0.39
C LEU A 121 8.78 12.54 -0.58
N GLN A 122 7.87 11.94 -1.35
CA GLN A 122 6.97 12.69 -2.22
C GLN A 122 6.05 13.62 -1.41
N ARG A 123 5.47 13.13 -0.30
CA ARG A 123 4.62 13.95 0.57
C ARG A 123 5.41 15.03 1.31
N LEU A 124 6.55 14.67 1.86
CA LEU A 124 7.42 15.64 2.54
C LEU A 124 7.90 16.75 1.60
N ALA A 125 8.01 16.49 0.30
CA ALA A 125 8.38 17.50 -0.68
C ALA A 125 7.31 18.59 -0.84
N GLU A 126 6.04 18.30 -0.59
CA GLU A 126 4.94 19.27 -0.65
C GLU A 126 5.06 20.31 0.47
N ASP A 127 5.52 19.89 1.67
CA ASP A 127 5.70 20.75 2.84
C ASP A 127 7.13 21.32 2.96
N ALA A 128 8.04 20.91 2.09
CA ALA A 128 9.46 21.20 2.23
C ALA A 128 9.79 22.70 2.28
N ALA A 129 9.09 23.52 1.50
CA ALA A 129 9.29 24.97 1.47
C ALA A 129 8.91 25.62 2.81
N ASP A 130 7.79 25.21 3.38
CA ASP A 130 7.29 25.75 4.64
C ASP A 130 8.20 25.34 5.83
N ILE A 131 8.73 24.13 5.80
CA ILE A 131 9.59 23.61 6.88
C ILE A 131 11.01 24.15 6.78
N ALA A 132 11.62 24.10 5.58
CA ALA A 132 13.01 24.56 5.39
C ALA A 132 13.13 26.08 5.32
N GLY A 133 12.04 26.78 4.98
CA GLY A 133 11.99 28.23 4.85
C GLY A 133 12.69 28.75 3.61
N GLU A 134 12.63 30.08 3.43
CA GLU A 134 13.16 30.79 2.24
C GLU A 134 14.61 31.28 2.42
N HIS A 135 15.40 30.61 3.25
CA HIS A 135 16.77 31.03 3.50
C HIS A 135 17.65 30.83 2.26
N LEU A 136 18.26 31.91 1.77
CA LEU A 136 19.11 31.87 0.57
C LEU A 136 20.55 31.47 0.93
N TYR A 137 21.14 30.58 0.13
CA TYR A 137 22.57 30.30 0.18
C TYR A 137 23.37 31.58 -0.08
N ARG A 138 24.41 31.84 0.72
CA ARG A 138 25.33 32.97 0.57
C ARG A 138 26.74 32.52 0.91
N ASP A 139 27.69 32.92 0.07
CA ASP A 139 29.10 32.61 0.20
C ASP A 139 30.03 33.83 0.02
N PRO A 140 29.79 34.97 0.73
CA PRO A 140 30.49 36.21 0.49
C PRO A 140 32.02 36.12 0.70
N GLN A 141 32.51 35.07 1.32
CA GLN A 141 33.94 34.86 1.56
C GLN A 141 34.55 33.76 0.67
N GLN A 142 33.79 33.26 -0.29
CA GLN A 142 34.26 32.25 -1.25
C GLN A 142 35.39 32.86 -2.11
N PRO A 143 36.63 32.32 -2.07
CA PRO A 143 37.68 32.80 -2.95
C PRO A 143 37.43 32.38 -4.39
N ALA A 144 38.15 32.98 -5.32
CA ALA A 144 38.17 32.55 -6.72
C ALA A 144 38.55 31.05 -6.81
N VAL A 145 37.76 30.29 -7.56
CA VAL A 145 37.93 28.84 -7.68
C VAL A 145 38.80 28.49 -8.91
N ALA A 146 39.67 27.49 -8.74
CA ALA A 146 40.47 26.97 -9.83
C ALA A 146 39.66 26.02 -10.75
N GLN A 147 38.62 25.41 -10.23
CA GLN A 147 37.76 24.45 -10.95
C GLN A 147 36.27 24.91 -10.85
N PRO A 148 35.82 25.76 -11.77
CA PRO A 148 34.43 26.31 -11.70
C PRO A 148 33.33 25.27 -11.80
N GLY A 149 33.61 24.07 -12.33
CA GLY A 149 32.67 22.98 -12.43
C GLY A 149 32.51 22.14 -11.15
N ALA A 150 33.32 22.42 -10.11
CA ALA A 150 33.21 21.69 -8.84
C ALA A 150 32.08 22.30 -7.97
N VAL A 151 31.27 21.45 -7.35
CA VAL A 151 30.24 21.89 -6.38
C VAL A 151 30.95 22.31 -5.08
N PRO A 152 30.71 23.52 -4.56
CA PRO A 152 31.32 23.95 -3.31
C PRO A 152 30.84 23.13 -2.11
N ALA A 153 31.75 22.74 -1.23
CA ALA A 153 31.40 21.99 -0.01
C ALA A 153 30.38 22.73 0.89
N ALA A 154 30.46 24.08 0.90
CA ALA A 154 29.49 24.89 1.64
C ALA A 154 28.07 24.78 1.06
N LEU A 155 27.93 24.69 -0.26
CA LEU A 155 26.63 24.47 -0.90
C LEU A 155 26.10 23.06 -0.62
N GLU A 156 26.96 22.04 -0.62
CA GLU A 156 26.57 20.68 -0.23
C GLU A 156 26.09 20.63 1.24
N THR A 157 26.77 21.34 2.14
CA THR A 157 26.38 21.44 3.54
C THR A 157 25.02 22.12 3.66
N PHE A 158 24.82 23.25 3.01
CA PHE A 158 23.54 23.98 3.00
C PHE A 158 22.39 23.09 2.47
N ALA A 159 22.60 22.36 1.39
CA ALA A 159 21.61 21.46 0.85
C ALA A 159 21.28 20.29 1.81
N ARG A 160 22.29 19.77 2.49
CA ARG A 160 22.12 18.73 3.51
C ARG A 160 21.32 19.23 4.71
N GLU A 161 21.62 20.42 5.19
CA GLU A 161 20.92 21.06 6.31
C GLU A 161 19.44 21.32 5.96
N ALA A 162 19.13 21.77 4.74
CA ALA A 162 17.78 21.97 4.28
C ALA A 162 16.99 20.66 4.28
N LEU A 163 17.57 19.57 3.76
CA LEU A 163 16.92 18.24 3.79
C LEU A 163 16.78 17.71 5.23
N GLN A 164 17.78 17.92 6.07
CA GLN A 164 17.71 17.48 7.47
C GLN A 164 16.61 18.22 8.23
N ALA A 165 16.39 19.50 7.99
CA ALA A 165 15.30 20.25 8.60
C ALA A 165 13.95 19.62 8.33
N VAL A 166 13.68 19.23 7.07
CA VAL A 166 12.43 18.57 6.68
C VAL A 166 12.29 17.21 7.36
N LEU A 167 13.35 16.40 7.37
CA LEU A 167 13.32 15.05 7.95
C LEU A 167 13.27 15.05 9.49
N GLN A 168 13.74 16.11 10.13
CA GLN A 168 13.77 16.23 11.59
C GLN A 168 12.55 16.98 12.15
N GLU A 169 11.68 17.51 11.30
CA GLU A 169 10.42 18.08 11.78
C GLU A 169 9.61 17.02 12.54
N PRO A 170 9.33 17.20 13.82
CA PRO A 170 8.85 16.12 14.69
C PRO A 170 7.56 15.45 14.23
N LEU A 171 6.69 16.20 13.55
CA LEU A 171 5.38 15.73 13.13
C LEU A 171 5.28 15.42 11.63
N ALA A 172 6.19 15.96 10.80
CA ALA A 172 6.10 15.86 9.34
C ALA A 172 6.10 14.39 8.87
N LEU A 173 6.99 13.56 9.41
CA LEU A 173 7.05 12.14 9.05
C LEU A 173 5.80 11.38 9.50
N ALA A 174 5.31 11.65 10.72
CA ALA A 174 4.12 10.98 11.24
C ALA A 174 2.87 11.40 10.45
N ARG A 175 2.77 12.68 10.08
CA ARG A 175 1.71 13.23 9.23
C ARG A 175 1.74 12.59 7.85
N ALA A 176 2.86 12.66 7.14
CA ALA A 176 3.03 12.07 5.82
C ALA A 176 2.67 10.57 5.79
N LEU A 177 3.06 9.82 6.83
CA LEU A 177 2.70 8.39 6.94
C LEU A 177 1.19 8.21 7.15
N GLY A 178 0.57 8.95 8.04
CA GLY A 178 -0.87 8.84 8.32
C GLY A 178 -1.73 9.22 7.12
N GLU A 179 -1.37 10.27 6.42
CA GLU A 179 -2.02 10.70 5.18
C GLU A 179 -1.90 9.65 4.08
N SER A 180 -0.69 9.13 3.85
CA SER A 180 -0.45 8.04 2.90
C SER A 180 -1.29 6.79 3.20
N LEU A 181 -1.36 6.39 4.46
CA LEU A 181 -2.11 5.19 4.86
C LEU A 181 -3.63 5.36 4.76
N THR A 182 -4.13 6.59 4.81
CA THR A 182 -5.57 6.89 4.75
C THR A 182 -6.03 7.36 3.38
N GLU A 183 -5.12 7.67 2.46
CA GLU A 183 -5.47 8.10 1.12
C GLU A 183 -6.38 7.09 0.41
N PRO A 184 -7.50 7.52 -0.17
CA PRO A 184 -8.39 6.66 -0.92
C PRO A 184 -7.70 6.09 -2.16
N LYS A 185 -8.04 4.86 -2.53
CA LYS A 185 -7.60 4.30 -3.81
C LYS A 185 -8.20 5.11 -4.97
N PRO A 186 -7.52 5.20 -6.14
CA PRO A 186 -7.98 5.97 -7.30
C PRO A 186 -9.37 5.61 -7.82
N ASN A 187 -9.87 4.45 -7.49
CA ASN A 187 -11.20 3.97 -7.88
C ASN A 187 -12.27 4.17 -6.79
N VAL A 188 -11.95 4.89 -5.72
CA VAL A 188 -12.91 5.24 -4.66
C VAL A 188 -13.33 6.68 -4.86
N TRP A 189 -14.61 6.90 -5.08
CA TRP A 189 -15.21 8.23 -5.19
C TRP A 189 -16.12 8.50 -4.01
N PHE A 190 -16.03 9.72 -3.50
CA PHE A 190 -16.99 10.27 -2.56
C PHE A 190 -17.91 11.21 -3.36
N GLU A 191 -19.19 10.86 -3.41
CA GLU A 191 -20.17 11.79 -3.98
C GLU A 191 -20.20 13.03 -3.09
N GLU A 192 -20.23 14.24 -3.69
CA GLU A 192 -20.56 15.46 -2.97
C GLU A 192 -21.96 15.32 -2.39
N GLY A 193 -22.04 14.68 -1.23
CA GLY A 193 -23.29 14.44 -0.54
C GLY A 193 -23.81 15.73 0.02
N ARG A 194 -25.12 15.92 -0.02
CA ARG A 194 -25.79 16.86 0.88
C ARG A 194 -25.28 16.53 2.28
N ALA A 195 -24.50 17.46 2.84
CA ALA A 195 -24.06 17.34 4.22
C ALA A 195 -25.30 16.96 5.05
N PRO A 196 -25.28 15.84 5.79
CA PRO A 196 -26.39 15.54 6.66
C PRO A 196 -26.55 16.77 7.54
N ARG A 197 -27.74 17.36 7.59
CA ARG A 197 -28.03 18.47 8.50
C ARG A 197 -27.71 17.93 9.89
N ALA A 198 -26.50 18.28 10.36
CA ALA A 198 -25.93 17.72 11.57
C ALA A 198 -26.74 18.18 12.77
N LEU A 199 -27.39 17.23 13.35
CA LEU A 199 -27.76 17.30 14.75
C LEU A 199 -26.75 16.40 15.49
N GLY A 200 -25.61 16.98 15.88
CA GLY A 200 -24.79 16.42 16.93
C GLY A 200 -23.84 15.26 16.60
N GLY A 201 -23.26 15.20 15.41
CA GLY A 201 -22.18 14.24 15.13
C GLY A 201 -21.77 14.19 13.66
N VAL A 202 -20.49 13.99 13.38
CA VAL A 202 -19.98 13.74 12.03
C VAL A 202 -20.11 12.24 11.75
N VAL A 203 -20.88 11.89 10.70
CA VAL A 203 -20.97 10.51 10.22
C VAL A 203 -20.04 10.38 9.00
N LEU A 204 -19.00 9.57 9.16
CA LEU A 204 -18.09 9.28 8.05
C LEU A 204 -18.77 8.36 7.02
N ASP A 205 -18.48 8.60 5.72
CA ASP A 205 -18.84 7.67 4.67
C ASP A 205 -18.19 6.30 4.94
N ARG A 206 -18.89 5.21 4.60
CA ARG A 206 -18.39 3.85 4.80
C ARG A 206 -17.10 3.55 4.05
N ARG A 207 -16.79 4.32 3.01
CA ARG A 207 -15.58 4.24 2.19
C ARG A 207 -14.43 5.05 2.77
N ALA A 208 -14.71 5.97 3.70
CA ALA A 208 -13.69 6.78 4.32
C ALA A 208 -12.73 5.92 5.13
N ARG A 209 -11.45 6.21 5.01
CA ARG A 209 -10.39 5.65 5.83
C ARG A 209 -10.06 6.64 6.93
N MET A 210 -10.09 6.19 8.16
CA MET A 210 -9.71 6.98 9.31
C MET A 210 -8.69 6.23 10.14
N MET A 211 -7.60 6.91 10.47
CA MET A 211 -6.57 6.43 11.41
C MET A 211 -6.23 7.54 12.39
N HIS A 212 -5.56 7.21 13.46
CA HIS A 212 -5.07 8.18 14.42
C HIS A 212 -3.64 7.85 14.82
N GLY A 213 -2.82 8.89 14.94
CA GLY A 213 -1.52 8.86 15.57
C GLY A 213 -1.59 9.46 16.98
N ALA A 214 -0.41 9.75 17.56
CA ALA A 214 -0.33 10.35 18.89
C ALA A 214 -0.90 11.78 18.94
N HIS A 215 -0.85 12.50 17.83
CA HIS A 215 -1.16 13.94 17.76
C HIS A 215 -2.18 14.30 16.69
N HIS A 216 -2.46 13.43 15.74
CA HIS A 216 -3.31 13.71 14.58
C HIS A 216 -4.34 12.62 14.34
N VAL A 217 -5.47 13.02 13.77
CA VAL A 217 -6.46 12.12 13.15
C VAL A 217 -6.35 12.32 11.65
N PHE A 218 -6.24 11.24 10.92
CA PHE A 218 -6.10 11.23 9.46
C PHE A 218 -7.37 10.70 8.82
N ILE A 219 -7.90 11.41 7.86
CA ILE A 219 -9.10 11.02 7.12
C ILE A 219 -8.88 11.21 5.63
N ASN A 220 -8.92 10.14 4.86
CA ASN A 220 -8.82 10.16 3.41
C ASN A 220 -7.56 10.87 2.87
N GLY A 221 -6.44 10.74 3.53
CA GLY A 221 -5.19 11.33 3.11
C GLY A 221 -4.93 12.75 3.62
N GLU A 222 -5.78 13.26 4.50
CA GLU A 222 -5.62 14.58 5.14
C GLU A 222 -5.51 14.45 6.66
N SER A 223 -4.85 15.43 7.29
CA SER A 223 -4.61 15.49 8.75
C SER A 223 -5.22 16.72 9.40
#